data_12e793601d147733f40d4f08bb25654c
#
_entry.id   12e793601d147733f40d4f08bb25654c
#
_cell.length_a   1.000
_cell.length_b   1.000
_cell.length_c   1.000
_cell.angle_alpha   90.00
_cell.angle_beta   90.00
_cell.angle_gamma   90.00
#
_symmetry.space_group_name_H-M   'P 1'
#
loop_
_entity.id
_entity.type
_entity.pdbx_description
1 polymer ?
#
loop_
_entity_poly.entity_id
_entity_poly.type
_entity_poly.pdbx_seq_one_letter_code
_entity_poly.pdbx_strand_id
1 'polypeptide(L)'
;MTHHRRSIEIDGVTHGATPIPMGARVGNTIFTSGVSGKNPATNKLAEGAEQQVRHAFSNLKAVLEKAGGTMGDVGLLTVLVADETVRGAINETWLEYFPDPDDRPARHTSVHDLRNGMLVQLQAIAVIGN
;
A
#
# COMPACT_ATOMS: atom_id res chain seq x y z
N MET A 1 26.01 2.38 20.69
CA MET A 1 25.14 1.51 19.92
C MET A 1 24.31 2.32 18.93
N THR A 2 24.30 1.94 17.68
CA THR A 2 23.53 2.63 16.66
C THR A 2 22.10 2.13 16.66
N HIS A 3 21.17 3.06 16.81
CA HIS A 3 19.75 2.74 16.73
C HIS A 3 19.28 2.86 15.28
N HIS A 4 18.67 1.82 14.75
CA HIS A 4 18.10 1.85 13.41
C HIS A 4 16.88 2.75 13.36
N ARG A 5 16.84 3.62 12.36
CA ARG A 5 15.65 4.39 12.06
C ARG A 5 14.73 3.52 11.24
N ARG A 6 13.66 3.04 11.84
CA ARG A 6 12.74 2.11 11.17
C ARG A 6 11.71 2.79 10.28
N SER A 7 11.48 4.08 10.46
CA SER A 7 10.44 4.80 9.70
C SER A 7 10.82 4.97 8.24
N ILE A 8 9.87 4.71 7.34
CA ILE A 8 10.03 4.82 5.90
C ILE A 8 9.08 5.88 5.39
N GLU A 9 9.63 6.85 4.66
CA GLU A 9 8.84 7.88 3.98
C GLU A 9 9.12 7.81 2.48
N ILE A 10 8.17 8.26 1.68
CA ILE A 10 8.32 8.35 0.22
C ILE A 10 8.05 9.78 -0.23
N ASP A 11 8.56 10.14 -1.39
CA ASP A 11 8.34 11.46 -1.96
C ASP A 11 6.89 11.62 -2.42
N GLY A 12 6.29 12.74 -2.08
CA GLY A 12 5.01 13.18 -2.61
C GLY A 12 3.77 12.61 -1.94
N VAL A 13 3.88 11.58 -1.11
CA VAL A 13 2.73 11.01 -0.40
C VAL A 13 3.04 10.89 1.08
N THR A 14 2.20 11.53 1.91
CA THR A 14 2.40 11.54 3.35
C THR A 14 1.05 11.38 4.06
N HIS A 15 1.11 11.18 5.37
CA HIS A 15 -0.08 11.20 6.22
C HIS A 15 -0.40 12.62 6.74
N GLY A 16 0.15 13.65 6.09
CA GLY A 16 -0.10 15.04 6.46
C GLY A 16 0.42 15.36 7.86
N ALA A 17 -0.43 15.99 8.67
CA ALA A 17 -0.07 16.38 10.03
C ALA A 17 -0.11 15.21 11.02
N THR A 18 -0.64 14.05 10.63
CA THR A 18 -0.66 12.87 11.48
C THR A 18 0.77 12.34 11.64
N PRO A 19 1.26 12.14 12.88
CA PRO A 19 2.68 11.82 13.11
C PRO A 19 2.98 10.34 12.91
N ILE A 20 2.67 9.80 11.74
CA ILE A 20 2.95 8.41 11.38
C ILE A 20 3.68 8.35 10.03
N PRO A 21 4.66 7.44 9.87
CA PRO A 21 5.34 7.25 8.60
C PRO A 21 4.49 6.47 7.62
N MET A 22 4.93 6.39 6.39
CA MET A 22 4.29 5.54 5.37
C MET A 22 4.51 4.06 5.65
N GLY A 23 5.61 3.70 6.28
CA GLY A 23 5.91 2.33 6.65
C GLY A 23 7.03 2.26 7.66
N ALA A 24 7.35 1.04 8.06
CA ALA A 24 8.45 0.77 8.99
C ALA A 24 9.13 -0.53 8.60
N ARG A 25 10.46 -0.55 8.73
CA ARG A 25 11.23 -1.78 8.56
C ARG A 25 11.85 -2.18 9.89
N VAL A 26 11.62 -3.44 10.28
CA VAL A 26 12.22 -4.03 11.47
C VAL A 26 12.88 -5.35 11.05
N GLY A 27 14.20 -5.42 11.13
CA GLY A 27 14.95 -6.55 10.58
C GLY A 27 14.67 -6.67 9.09
N ASN A 28 14.19 -7.82 8.65
CA ASN A 28 13.82 -8.06 7.25
C ASN A 28 12.32 -7.92 6.99
N THR A 29 11.55 -7.46 7.99
CA THR A 29 10.12 -7.31 7.85
C THR A 29 9.75 -5.85 7.63
N ILE A 30 8.92 -5.61 6.64
CA ILE A 30 8.38 -4.29 6.33
C ILE A 30 6.90 -4.29 6.67
N PHE A 31 6.48 -3.26 7.40
CA PHE A 31 5.08 -3.01 7.73
C PHE A 31 4.69 -1.68 7.09
N THR A 32 3.56 -1.61 6.42
CA THR A 32 3.08 -0.30 5.96
C THR A 32 1.99 0.23 6.86
N SER A 33 1.93 1.55 6.98
CA SER A 33 0.72 2.23 7.44
C SER A 33 -0.33 2.15 6.34
N GLY A 34 -1.50 2.73 6.54
CA GLY A 34 -2.51 2.79 5.49
C GLY A 34 -2.00 3.56 4.28
N VAL A 35 -2.01 2.92 3.11
CA VAL A 35 -1.54 3.52 1.86
C VAL A 35 -2.75 3.80 0.99
N SER A 36 -3.01 5.07 0.72
CA SER A 36 -4.16 5.49 -0.10
C SER A 36 -3.75 5.79 -1.53
N GLY A 37 -4.76 6.04 -2.36
CA GLY A 37 -4.58 6.34 -3.78
C GLY A 37 -4.27 7.81 -4.07
N LYS A 38 -3.34 8.40 -3.31
CA LYS A 38 -2.90 9.76 -3.58
C LYS A 38 -1.93 9.80 -4.76
N ASN A 39 -2.08 10.84 -5.57
CA ASN A 39 -1.14 11.13 -6.64
C ASN A 39 0.11 11.77 -6.02
N PRO A 40 1.31 11.20 -6.19
CA PRO A 40 2.52 11.74 -5.56
C PRO A 40 2.92 13.12 -6.09
N ALA A 41 2.42 13.54 -7.26
CA ALA A 41 2.68 14.87 -7.78
C ALA A 41 1.92 15.97 -7.02
N THR A 42 0.82 15.62 -6.36
CA THR A 42 -0.06 16.59 -5.69
C THR A 42 -0.33 16.29 -4.22
N ASN A 43 -0.03 15.08 -3.76
CA ASN A 43 -0.39 14.56 -2.44
C ASN A 43 -1.91 14.61 -2.19
N LYS A 44 -2.70 14.48 -3.25
CA LYS A 44 -4.16 14.45 -3.20
C LYS A 44 -4.68 13.17 -3.80
N LEU A 45 -5.84 12.72 -3.32
CA LEU A 45 -6.50 11.53 -3.86
C LEU A 45 -6.77 11.70 -5.35
N ALA A 46 -6.50 10.63 -6.11
CA ALA A 46 -6.87 10.57 -7.52
C ALA A 46 -8.39 10.49 -7.65
N GLU A 47 -8.91 10.81 -8.82
CA GLU A 47 -10.34 10.77 -9.08
C GLU A 47 -10.79 9.39 -9.53
N GLY A 48 -11.82 8.87 -8.89
CA GLY A 48 -12.44 7.61 -9.25
C GLY A 48 -11.71 6.39 -8.70
N ALA A 49 -12.44 5.29 -8.62
CA ALA A 49 -11.95 4.06 -8.01
C ALA A 49 -10.74 3.50 -8.73
N GLU A 50 -10.80 3.42 -10.06
CA GLU A 50 -9.71 2.84 -10.85
C GLU A 50 -8.39 3.60 -10.62
N GLN A 51 -8.41 4.93 -10.68
CA GLN A 51 -7.20 5.72 -10.49
C GLN A 51 -6.70 5.69 -9.05
N GLN A 52 -7.60 5.73 -8.08
CA GLN A 52 -7.19 5.59 -6.68
C GLN A 52 -6.53 4.24 -6.42
N VAL A 53 -7.10 3.17 -6.95
CA VAL A 53 -6.52 1.82 -6.79
C VAL A 53 -5.13 1.75 -7.43
N ARG A 54 -4.97 2.23 -8.65
CA ARG A 54 -3.67 2.22 -9.32
C ARG A 54 -2.62 3.01 -8.56
N HIS A 55 -2.97 4.19 -8.07
CA HIS A 55 -2.05 4.99 -7.26
C HIS A 55 -1.75 4.33 -5.91
N ALA A 56 -2.74 3.70 -5.28
CA ALA A 56 -2.52 3.01 -4.01
C ALA A 56 -1.49 1.88 -4.18
N PHE A 57 -1.62 1.05 -5.22
CA PHE A 57 -0.64 -0.01 -5.49
C PHE A 57 0.74 0.58 -5.84
N SER A 58 0.78 1.62 -6.65
CA SER A 58 2.04 2.30 -6.99
C SER A 58 2.73 2.90 -5.76
N ASN A 59 1.95 3.52 -4.88
CA ASN A 59 2.48 4.08 -3.63
C ASN A 59 2.98 2.97 -2.71
N LEU A 60 2.26 1.86 -2.62
CA LEU A 60 2.69 0.71 -1.84
C LEU A 60 4.04 0.19 -2.36
N LYS A 61 4.16 0.03 -3.67
CA LYS A 61 5.41 -0.39 -4.30
C LYS A 61 6.56 0.56 -3.92
N ALA A 62 6.30 1.87 -3.97
CA ALA A 62 7.32 2.88 -3.61
C ALA A 62 7.77 2.75 -2.16
N VAL A 63 6.84 2.51 -1.23
CA VAL A 63 7.18 2.30 0.19
C VAL A 63 8.05 1.06 0.36
N LEU A 64 7.66 -0.05 -0.26
CA LEU A 64 8.41 -1.31 -0.17
C LEU A 64 9.82 -1.16 -0.74
N GLU A 65 9.96 -0.52 -1.90
CA GLU A 65 11.26 -0.32 -2.53
C GLU A 65 12.15 0.63 -1.73
N LYS A 66 11.56 1.67 -1.15
CA LYS A 66 12.31 2.56 -0.27
C LYS A 66 12.85 1.83 0.95
N ALA A 67 12.11 0.84 1.43
CA ALA A 67 12.51 0.01 2.57
C ALA A 67 13.50 -1.10 2.18
N GLY A 68 13.79 -1.28 0.91
CA GLY A 68 14.72 -2.31 0.42
C GLY A 68 14.06 -3.61 -0.02
N GLY A 69 12.73 -3.63 -0.13
CA GLY A 69 11.98 -4.79 -0.57
C GLY A 69 11.34 -4.59 -1.93
N THR A 70 10.47 -5.52 -2.29
CA THR A 70 9.71 -5.47 -3.56
C THR A 70 8.29 -5.96 -3.33
N MET A 71 7.43 -5.77 -4.32
CA MET A 71 6.07 -6.33 -4.27
C MET A 71 6.10 -7.86 -4.13
N GLY A 72 7.12 -8.52 -4.67
CA GLY A 72 7.30 -9.97 -4.52
C GLY A 72 7.58 -10.44 -3.10
N ASP A 73 7.96 -9.53 -2.20
CA ASP A 73 8.21 -9.85 -0.79
C ASP A 73 6.93 -9.78 0.07
N VAL A 74 5.82 -9.28 -0.48
CA VAL A 74 4.57 -9.15 0.27
C VAL A 74 4.00 -10.53 0.61
N GLY A 75 3.78 -10.76 1.89
CA GLY A 75 3.13 -11.98 2.37
C GLY A 75 1.64 -11.80 2.64
N LEU A 76 1.26 -10.60 3.07
CA LEU A 76 -0.13 -10.27 3.37
C LEU A 76 -0.45 -8.87 2.88
N LEU A 77 -1.54 -8.75 2.13
CA LEU A 77 -2.11 -7.46 1.74
C LEU A 77 -3.52 -7.34 2.32
N THR A 78 -3.72 -6.34 3.16
CA THR A 78 -5.03 -5.98 3.66
C THR A 78 -5.57 -4.83 2.82
N VAL A 79 -6.77 -5.01 2.31
CA VAL A 79 -7.42 -4.04 1.40
C VAL A 79 -8.72 -3.57 2.03
N LEU A 80 -8.81 -2.28 2.30
CA LEU A 80 -10.04 -1.65 2.75
C LEU A 80 -10.64 -0.88 1.58
N VAL A 81 -11.92 -1.10 1.30
CA VAL A 81 -12.63 -0.45 0.20
C VAL A 81 -13.86 0.27 0.75
N ALA A 82 -14.19 1.41 0.15
CA ALA A 82 -15.34 2.20 0.60
C ALA A 82 -16.67 1.49 0.35
N ASP A 83 -16.76 0.70 -0.72
CA ASP A 83 -17.91 -0.11 -1.03
C ASP A 83 -17.52 -1.25 -1.98
N GLU A 84 -18.46 -2.16 -2.22
CA GLU A 84 -18.23 -3.37 -3.02
C GLU A 84 -17.87 -3.07 -4.48
N THR A 85 -18.26 -1.92 -5.01
CA THR A 85 -17.97 -1.60 -6.42
C THR A 85 -16.48 -1.41 -6.69
N VAL A 86 -15.68 -1.14 -5.65
CA VAL A 86 -14.23 -0.94 -5.79
C VAL A 86 -13.48 -2.26 -6.00
N ARG A 87 -14.06 -3.39 -5.61
CA ARG A 87 -13.40 -4.71 -5.70
C ARG A 87 -12.94 -5.06 -7.11
N GLY A 88 -13.72 -4.69 -8.13
CA GLY A 88 -13.35 -4.96 -9.51
C GLY A 88 -12.02 -4.32 -9.90
N ALA A 89 -11.82 -3.06 -9.53
CA ALA A 89 -10.57 -2.35 -9.77
C ALA A 89 -9.41 -2.97 -8.99
N ILE A 90 -9.66 -3.41 -7.74
CA ILE A 90 -8.67 -4.12 -6.94
C ILE A 90 -8.22 -5.40 -7.64
N ASN A 91 -9.17 -6.24 -8.05
CA ASN A 91 -8.85 -7.52 -8.68
C ASN A 91 -8.08 -7.34 -9.99
N GLU A 92 -8.44 -6.34 -10.77
CA GLU A 92 -7.75 -6.04 -12.03
C GLU A 92 -6.29 -5.66 -11.80
N THR A 93 -6.04 -4.72 -10.88
CA THR A 93 -4.69 -4.27 -10.57
C THR A 93 -3.88 -5.35 -9.86
N TRP A 94 -4.52 -6.11 -8.98
CA TRP A 94 -3.92 -7.27 -8.32
C TRP A 94 -3.32 -8.25 -9.33
N LEU A 95 -4.06 -8.58 -10.39
CA LEU A 95 -3.59 -9.50 -11.43
C LEU A 95 -2.41 -8.95 -12.22
N GLU A 96 -2.30 -7.63 -12.34
CA GLU A 96 -1.14 -7.01 -12.98
C GLU A 96 0.14 -7.18 -12.16
N TYR A 97 0.03 -7.07 -10.84
CA TYR A 97 1.18 -7.22 -9.94
C TYR A 97 1.49 -8.68 -9.60
N PHE A 98 0.46 -9.53 -9.55
CA PHE A 98 0.58 -10.93 -9.14
C PHE A 98 -0.08 -11.85 -10.16
N PRO A 99 0.49 -11.95 -11.38
CA PRO A 99 -0.14 -12.74 -12.45
C PRO A 99 -0.04 -14.25 -12.26
N ASP A 100 0.99 -14.73 -11.55
CA ASP A 100 1.22 -16.16 -11.35
C ASP A 100 0.32 -16.67 -10.22
N PRO A 101 -0.64 -17.60 -10.50
CA PRO A 101 -1.53 -18.09 -9.46
C PRO A 101 -0.86 -18.87 -8.33
N ASP A 102 0.38 -19.31 -8.54
CA ASP A 102 1.14 -20.04 -7.53
C ASP A 102 2.08 -19.12 -6.73
N ASP A 103 2.10 -17.82 -7.03
CA ASP A 103 3.01 -16.88 -6.40
C ASP A 103 2.28 -15.57 -6.09
N ARG A 104 1.34 -15.63 -5.16
CA ARG A 104 0.53 -14.50 -4.72
C ARG A 104 0.58 -14.37 -3.21
N PRO A 105 0.59 -13.12 -2.69
CA PRO A 105 0.42 -12.93 -1.25
C PRO A 105 -0.99 -13.32 -0.81
N ALA A 106 -1.16 -13.57 0.48
CA ALA A 106 -2.48 -13.64 1.07
C ALA A 106 -3.13 -12.26 1.03
N ARG A 107 -4.45 -12.22 0.91
CA ARG A 107 -5.20 -10.96 0.85
C ARG A 107 -6.47 -11.06 1.67
N HIS A 108 -6.77 -9.99 2.40
CA HIS A 108 -8.04 -9.81 3.07
C HIS A 108 -8.64 -8.48 2.59
N THR A 109 -9.82 -8.53 2.00
CA THR A 109 -10.53 -7.33 1.53
C THR A 109 -11.81 -7.16 2.31
N SER A 110 -12.04 -5.96 2.85
CA SER A 110 -13.27 -5.66 3.59
C SER A 110 -13.75 -4.25 3.29
N VAL A 111 -15.06 -4.03 3.46
CA VAL A 111 -15.69 -2.73 3.29
C VAL A 111 -15.54 -1.94 4.58
N HIS A 112 -15.09 -0.70 4.48
CA HIS A 112 -14.92 0.20 5.60
C HIS A 112 -15.42 1.60 5.24
N ASP A 113 -15.86 2.33 6.25
CA ASP A 113 -16.17 3.74 6.11
C ASP A 113 -14.87 4.53 6.03
N LEU A 114 -14.37 4.69 4.82
CA LEU A 114 -13.17 5.46 4.55
C LEU A 114 -13.52 6.94 4.38
N ARG A 115 -12.73 7.80 5.02
CA ARG A 115 -13.03 9.23 5.12
C ARG A 115 -12.43 10.04 3.97
N ASN A 116 -12.96 11.24 3.77
CA ASN A 116 -12.38 12.27 2.91
C ASN A 116 -12.30 11.89 1.43
N GLY A 117 -13.23 11.07 0.94
CA GLY A 117 -13.26 10.66 -0.45
C GLY A 117 -12.33 9.50 -0.78
N MET A 118 -11.72 8.90 0.22
CA MET A 118 -10.87 7.73 0.04
C MET A 118 -11.72 6.52 -0.34
N LEU A 119 -11.40 5.88 -1.46
CA LEU A 119 -12.12 4.70 -1.94
C LEU A 119 -11.39 3.40 -1.65
N VAL A 120 -10.08 3.47 -1.40
CA VAL A 120 -9.23 2.32 -1.11
C VAL A 120 -8.12 2.70 -0.16
N GLN A 121 -7.76 1.75 0.71
CA GLN A 121 -6.57 1.85 1.55
C GLN A 121 -5.91 0.48 1.61
N LEU A 122 -4.61 0.45 1.36
CA LEU A 122 -3.82 -0.77 1.40
C LEU A 122 -2.92 -0.78 2.63
N GLN A 123 -2.69 -1.97 3.16
CA GLN A 123 -1.74 -2.19 4.23
C GLN A 123 -1.05 -3.52 3.97
N ALA A 124 0.26 -3.55 4.05
CA ALA A 124 1.01 -4.75 3.71
C ALA A 124 2.02 -5.13 4.77
N ILE A 125 2.29 -6.43 4.84
CA ILE A 125 3.43 -6.99 5.57
C ILE A 125 4.28 -7.73 4.55
N ALA A 126 5.56 -7.36 4.46
CA ALA A 126 6.51 -7.96 3.53
C ALA A 126 7.74 -8.45 4.28
N VAL A 127 8.35 -9.52 3.78
CA VAL A 127 9.59 -10.07 4.36
C VAL A 127 10.62 -10.13 3.24
N ILE A 128 11.71 -9.39 3.41
CA ILE A 128 12.79 -9.30 2.44
C ILE A 128 13.61 -10.60 2.45
N GLY A 129 14.02 -11.06 1.28
CA GLY A 129 14.88 -12.22 1.14
C GLY A 129 14.14 -13.54 0.96
N ASN A 130 12.88 -13.43 0.59
CA ASN A 130 12.10 -14.62 0.25
C ASN A 130 12.40 -15.12 -1.15
#